data_3f0ce9141001a3d12ca78a00d9802a98
#
_entry.id   3f0ce9141001a3d12ca78a00d9802a98
#
_cell.length_a   1.000
_cell.length_b   1.000
_cell.length_c   1.000
_cell.angle_alpha   90.00
_cell.angle_beta   90.00
_cell.angle_gamma   90.00
#
_symmetry.space_group_name_H-M   'P 1'
#
loop_
_entity.id
_entity.type
_entity.pdbx_description
1 polymer ?
#
loop_
_entity_poly.entity_id
_entity_poly.type
_entity_poly.pdbx_seq_one_letter_code
_entity_poly.pdbx_strand_id
1 'polypeptide(L)'
;MTDATADPQPGPRAAVPERTDVLVVGGGPAGAATSYWLARAGRHVTCVERKTFPRDKTCGDGLTPRAVKQLADMGLYDALLPYHRYTGLRALAHGVTVELQWPQHPVYPDHGFVVRRRDLDQLVFQHAADAGAHCHQGTEAVAPIVQNGLVTGAVVKDKASGTTREIRARYVVVADGANSRFG
;
A
#
# COMPACT_ATOMS: atom_id res chain seq x y z
N MET A 1 -22.38 -29.32 16.50
CA MET A 1 -22.18 -29.34 15.04
C MET A 1 -22.23 -27.89 14.58
N THR A 2 -21.08 -27.24 14.51
CA THR A 2 -20.95 -25.84 14.09
C THR A 2 -20.57 -25.84 12.63
N ASP A 3 -21.48 -25.31 11.83
CA ASP A 3 -21.38 -25.16 10.40
C ASP A 3 -20.17 -24.20 10.08
N ALA A 4 -19.17 -24.74 9.41
CA ALA A 4 -18.03 -23.97 8.94
C ALA A 4 -18.50 -23.17 7.73
N THR A 5 -18.80 -21.89 7.94
CA THR A 5 -19.03 -20.94 6.84
C THR A 5 -17.76 -20.88 5.97
N ALA A 6 -17.82 -21.50 4.80
CA ALA A 6 -16.77 -21.44 3.80
C ALA A 6 -16.52 -19.96 3.41
N ASP A 7 -15.29 -19.53 3.52
CA ASP A 7 -14.83 -18.23 2.99
C ASP A 7 -15.22 -18.11 1.51
N PRO A 8 -15.83 -17.00 1.08
CA PRO A 8 -16.20 -16.82 -0.32
C PRO A 8 -14.94 -16.90 -1.19
N GLN A 9 -14.94 -17.83 -2.13
CA GLN A 9 -13.87 -17.99 -3.13
C GLN A 9 -13.72 -16.67 -3.90
N PRO A 10 -12.51 -16.13 -4.01
CA PRO A 10 -12.31 -14.92 -4.79
C PRO A 10 -12.72 -15.16 -6.24
N GLY A 11 -13.62 -14.33 -6.76
CA GLY A 11 -14.03 -14.36 -8.15
C GLY A 11 -12.84 -14.25 -9.13
N PRO A 12 -13.06 -14.50 -10.45
CA PRO A 12 -11.98 -14.48 -11.43
C PRO A 12 -11.25 -13.12 -11.37
N ARG A 13 -9.93 -13.16 -11.11
CA ARG A 13 -9.10 -11.96 -11.09
C ARG A 13 -9.06 -11.35 -12.47
N ALA A 14 -9.37 -10.05 -12.58
CA ALA A 14 -9.22 -9.33 -13.83
C ALA A 14 -7.77 -9.47 -14.35
N ALA A 15 -7.62 -9.70 -15.65
CA ALA A 15 -6.31 -9.79 -16.26
C ALA A 15 -5.58 -8.42 -16.15
N VAL A 16 -4.26 -8.46 -15.93
CA VAL A 16 -3.46 -7.22 -15.95
C VAL A 16 -3.50 -6.62 -17.35
N PRO A 17 -3.61 -5.29 -17.50
CA PRO A 17 -3.63 -4.62 -18.79
C PRO A 17 -2.24 -4.69 -19.46
N GLU A 18 -2.20 -4.71 -20.78
CA GLU A 18 -0.93 -4.66 -21.52
C GLU A 18 -0.27 -3.27 -21.47
N ARG A 19 -1.05 -2.21 -21.25
CA ARG A 19 -0.60 -0.81 -21.21
C ARG A 19 -1.29 -0.03 -20.10
N THR A 20 -0.56 0.90 -19.51
CA THR A 20 -1.05 1.85 -18.50
C THR A 20 -0.28 3.17 -18.60
N ASP A 21 -0.79 4.27 -18.04
CA ASP A 21 0.01 5.50 -17.94
C ASP A 21 1.10 5.34 -16.88
N VAL A 22 0.73 4.81 -15.71
CA VAL A 22 1.65 4.61 -14.60
C VAL A 22 1.53 3.18 -14.07
N LEU A 23 2.66 2.46 -14.08
CA LEU A 23 2.79 1.18 -13.38
C LEU A 23 3.41 1.41 -12.01
N VAL A 24 2.71 0.99 -10.96
CA VAL A 24 3.19 1.04 -9.58
C VAL A 24 3.57 -0.37 -9.13
N VAL A 25 4.82 -0.58 -8.78
CA VAL A 25 5.36 -1.85 -8.31
C VAL A 25 5.40 -1.85 -6.79
N GLY A 26 4.56 -2.67 -6.17
CA GLY A 26 4.38 -2.77 -4.72
C GLY A 26 3.11 -2.07 -4.23
N GLY A 27 2.23 -2.83 -3.57
CA GLY A 27 0.95 -2.38 -3.00
C GLY A 27 1.00 -2.04 -1.51
N GLY A 28 2.19 -1.79 -0.95
CA GLY A 28 2.33 -1.28 0.41
C GLY A 28 1.86 0.18 0.53
N PRO A 29 1.97 0.81 1.72
CA PRO A 29 1.44 2.17 1.94
C PRO A 29 1.90 3.19 0.91
N ALA A 30 3.18 3.14 0.50
CA ALA A 30 3.73 4.07 -0.48
C ALA A 30 3.10 3.88 -1.86
N GLY A 31 3.06 2.63 -2.36
CA GLY A 31 2.50 2.34 -3.69
C GLY A 31 0.99 2.52 -3.74
N ALA A 32 0.27 2.09 -2.70
CA ALA A 32 -1.17 2.27 -2.62
C ALA A 32 -1.56 3.76 -2.55
N ALA A 33 -0.88 4.57 -1.73
CA ALA A 33 -1.12 6.02 -1.69
C ALA A 33 -0.79 6.70 -3.03
N THR A 34 0.32 6.31 -3.68
CA THR A 34 0.66 6.79 -5.03
C THR A 34 -0.44 6.45 -6.03
N SER A 35 -0.92 5.21 -6.01
CA SER A 35 -1.98 4.74 -6.91
C SER A 35 -3.29 5.51 -6.69
N TYR A 36 -3.65 5.76 -5.42
CA TYR A 36 -4.82 6.55 -5.06
C TYR A 36 -4.74 7.96 -5.67
N TRP A 37 -3.68 8.70 -5.40
CA TRP A 37 -3.58 10.08 -5.85
C TRP A 37 -3.50 10.21 -7.36
N LEU A 38 -2.84 9.30 -8.04
CA LEU A 38 -2.77 9.28 -9.50
C LEU A 38 -4.13 8.94 -10.13
N ALA A 39 -4.86 7.96 -9.58
CA ALA A 39 -6.21 7.63 -10.04
C ALA A 39 -7.17 8.81 -9.83
N ARG A 40 -7.11 9.47 -8.65
CA ARG A 40 -7.87 10.69 -8.36
C ARG A 40 -7.53 11.86 -9.31
N ALA A 41 -6.31 11.88 -9.82
CA ALA A 41 -5.89 12.85 -10.86
C ALA A 41 -6.25 12.40 -12.30
N GLY A 42 -7.08 11.37 -12.47
CA GLY A 42 -7.57 10.88 -13.76
C GLY A 42 -6.52 10.14 -14.59
N ARG A 43 -5.47 9.57 -13.97
CA ARG A 43 -4.48 8.76 -14.67
C ARG A 43 -4.87 7.30 -14.69
N HIS A 44 -4.57 6.61 -15.79
CA HIS A 44 -4.68 5.15 -15.86
C HIS A 44 -3.52 4.53 -15.07
N VAL A 45 -3.82 3.97 -13.90
CA VAL A 45 -2.82 3.42 -12.97
C VAL A 45 -3.03 1.92 -12.82
N THR A 46 -1.96 1.17 -12.97
CA THR A 46 -1.91 -0.25 -12.62
C THR A 46 -0.95 -0.45 -11.46
N CYS A 47 -1.45 -0.99 -10.34
CA CYS A 47 -0.65 -1.32 -9.17
C CYS A 47 -0.54 -2.85 -9.06
N VAL A 48 0.68 -3.37 -8.97
CA VAL A 48 0.94 -4.81 -8.80
C VAL A 48 1.57 -5.08 -7.43
N GLU A 49 0.99 -6.03 -6.69
CA GLU A 49 1.47 -6.47 -5.37
C GLU A 49 1.71 -7.99 -5.39
N ARG A 50 2.91 -8.41 -5.02
CA ARG A 50 3.30 -9.84 -5.03
C ARG A 50 2.58 -10.71 -4.00
N LYS A 51 2.07 -10.10 -2.93
CA LYS A 51 1.32 -10.79 -1.88
C LYS A 51 -0.18 -10.61 -2.10
N THR A 52 -0.96 -11.41 -1.37
CA THR A 52 -2.41 -11.23 -1.25
C THR A 52 -2.70 -10.65 0.13
N PHE A 53 -3.55 -9.64 0.21
CA PHE A 53 -4.01 -9.07 1.48
C PHE A 53 -5.14 -9.90 2.08
N PRO A 54 -5.27 -9.90 3.45
CA PRO A 54 -4.38 -9.27 4.39
C PRO A 54 -3.03 -10.02 4.50
N ARG A 55 -1.92 -9.28 4.64
CA ARG A 55 -0.58 -9.86 4.76
C ARG A 55 0.20 -9.26 5.92
N ASP A 56 1.01 -10.07 6.57
CA ASP A 56 1.92 -9.58 7.59
C ASP A 56 3.11 -8.84 6.97
N LYS A 57 3.54 -7.79 7.66
CA LYS A 57 4.72 -7.01 7.34
C LYS A 57 5.42 -6.61 8.62
N THR A 58 6.65 -7.05 8.79
CA THR A 58 7.49 -6.61 9.92
C THR A 58 7.79 -5.12 9.78
N CYS A 59 7.11 -4.32 10.61
CA CYS A 59 7.25 -2.87 10.70
C CYS A 59 6.51 -2.39 11.94
N GLY A 60 6.80 -1.17 12.42
CA GLY A 60 6.01 -0.55 13.49
C GLY A 60 4.56 -0.27 13.04
N ASP A 61 3.63 -0.50 13.97
CA ASP A 61 2.19 -0.31 13.74
C ASP A 61 1.71 1.10 14.14
N GLY A 62 2.63 1.95 14.61
CA GLY A 62 2.32 3.31 15.05
C GLY A 62 2.24 4.31 13.89
N LEU A 63 1.09 4.92 13.71
CA LEU A 63 0.88 6.04 12.79
C LEU A 63 1.19 7.35 13.52
N THR A 64 2.20 8.06 13.08
CA THR A 64 2.52 9.39 13.60
C THR A 64 1.45 10.42 13.17
N PRO A 65 1.37 11.62 13.84
CA PRO A 65 0.48 12.70 13.41
C PRO A 65 0.54 13.02 11.92
N ARG A 66 1.75 12.98 11.34
CA ARG A 66 1.94 13.20 9.90
C ARG A 66 1.29 12.10 9.06
N ALA A 67 1.40 10.85 9.46
CA ALA A 67 0.78 9.74 8.75
C ALA A 67 -0.76 9.80 8.85
N VAL A 68 -1.29 10.15 10.03
CA VAL A 68 -2.73 10.37 10.24
C VAL A 68 -3.26 11.48 9.33
N LYS A 69 -2.54 12.60 9.20
CA LYS A 69 -2.91 13.67 8.28
C LYS A 69 -2.97 13.22 6.83
N GLN A 70 -1.98 12.43 6.37
CA GLN A 70 -2.00 11.89 5.00
C GLN A 70 -3.20 10.97 4.74
N LEU A 71 -3.53 10.11 5.70
CA LEU A 71 -4.72 9.25 5.59
C LEU A 71 -6.02 10.07 5.64
N ALA A 72 -6.07 11.12 6.45
CA ALA A 72 -7.20 12.05 6.49
C ALA A 72 -7.38 12.76 5.14
N ASP A 73 -6.30 13.21 4.50
CA ASP A 73 -6.34 13.84 3.18
C ASP A 73 -6.83 12.89 2.09
N MET A 74 -6.61 11.60 2.29
CA MET A 74 -7.16 10.54 1.44
C MET A 74 -8.63 10.20 1.76
N GLY A 75 -9.22 10.79 2.82
CA GLY A 75 -10.59 10.48 3.27
C GLY A 75 -10.69 9.22 4.15
N LEU A 76 -9.57 8.76 4.72
CA LEU A 76 -9.52 7.53 5.54
C LEU A 76 -9.51 7.81 7.05
N TYR A 77 -9.74 9.05 7.51
CA TYR A 77 -9.68 9.34 8.93
C TYR A 77 -10.69 8.55 9.76
N ASP A 78 -11.94 8.44 9.30
CA ASP A 78 -12.99 7.73 10.04
C ASP A 78 -12.70 6.23 10.16
N ALA A 79 -11.99 5.66 9.20
CA ALA A 79 -11.54 4.26 9.25
C ALA A 79 -10.49 4.01 10.33
N LEU A 80 -9.85 5.06 10.87
CA LEU A 80 -8.88 4.95 11.97
C LEU A 80 -9.54 5.01 13.35
N LEU A 81 -10.75 5.52 13.48
CA LEU A 81 -11.42 5.73 14.77
C LEU A 81 -11.59 4.47 15.63
N PRO A 82 -11.78 3.26 15.07
CA PRO A 82 -11.84 2.04 15.86
C PRO A 82 -10.51 1.62 16.49
N TYR A 83 -9.38 2.18 16.04
CA TYR A 83 -8.05 1.81 16.49
C TYR A 83 -7.59 2.64 17.69
N HIS A 84 -6.57 2.13 18.40
CA HIS A 84 -6.05 2.79 19.59
C HIS A 84 -5.37 4.12 19.24
N ARG A 85 -5.92 5.23 19.78
CA ARG A 85 -5.36 6.56 19.67
C ARG A 85 -4.31 6.79 20.76
N TYR A 86 -3.19 7.45 20.42
CA TYR A 86 -2.18 7.87 21.39
C TYR A 86 -1.70 9.30 21.12
N THR A 87 -1.27 9.99 22.19
CA THR A 87 -0.96 11.43 22.16
C THR A 87 0.53 11.74 22.32
N GLY A 88 1.37 10.72 22.39
CA GLY A 88 2.81 10.94 22.60
C GLY A 88 3.60 9.64 22.57
N LEU A 89 4.88 9.73 22.85
CA LEU A 89 5.80 8.62 22.88
C LEU A 89 6.39 8.46 24.27
N ARG A 90 6.63 7.21 24.68
CA ARG A 90 7.39 6.88 25.88
C ARG A 90 8.66 6.17 25.47
N ALA A 91 9.82 6.76 25.77
CA ALA A 91 11.13 6.15 25.54
C ALA A 91 11.70 5.69 26.87
N LEU A 92 12.23 4.46 26.91
CA LEU A 92 12.90 3.88 28.05
C LEU A 92 14.33 3.48 27.64
N ALA A 93 15.31 4.00 28.36
CA ALA A 93 16.72 3.65 28.17
C ALA A 93 17.49 3.79 29.48
N HIS A 94 18.36 2.82 29.80
CA HIS A 94 19.25 2.85 30.95
C HIS A 94 18.58 3.23 32.29
N GLY A 95 17.33 2.76 32.52
CA GLY A 95 16.59 3.06 33.75
C GLY A 95 15.92 4.43 33.76
N VAL A 96 16.06 5.22 32.69
CA VAL A 96 15.38 6.51 32.51
C VAL A 96 14.15 6.34 31.62
N THR A 97 13.04 6.95 32.04
CA THR A 97 11.82 7.06 31.24
C THR A 97 11.59 8.51 30.84
N VAL A 98 11.37 8.73 29.55
CA VAL A 98 11.01 10.06 29.02
C VAL A 98 9.67 9.93 28.29
N GLU A 99 8.73 10.79 28.66
CA GLU A 99 7.42 10.93 27.99
C GLU A 99 7.39 12.22 27.18
N LEU A 100 7.08 12.07 25.90
CA LEU A 100 7.05 13.17 24.93
C LEU A 100 5.65 13.24 24.33
N GLN A 101 4.93 14.29 24.63
CA GLN A 101 3.65 14.58 23.97
C GLN A 101 3.90 15.10 22.54
N TRP A 102 3.01 14.81 21.63
CA TRP A 102 3.05 15.42 20.32
C TRP A 102 2.86 16.94 20.44
N PRO A 103 3.72 17.74 19.83
CA PRO A 103 3.57 19.19 19.88
C PRO A 103 2.33 19.64 19.11
N GLN A 104 1.74 20.75 19.54
CA GLN A 104 0.70 21.43 18.78
C GLN A 104 1.27 21.87 17.43
N HIS A 105 0.57 21.58 16.34
CA HIS A 105 0.99 21.94 14.99
C HIS A 105 -0.21 22.38 14.16
N PRO A 106 -0.10 23.46 13.36
CA PRO A 106 -1.24 24.02 12.61
C PRO A 106 -1.80 23.07 11.52
N VAL A 107 -1.01 22.08 11.07
CA VAL A 107 -1.38 21.18 9.97
C VAL A 107 -1.60 19.74 10.44
N TYR A 108 -0.84 19.27 11.42
CA TYR A 108 -0.88 17.88 11.89
C TYR A 108 -1.72 17.76 13.16
N PRO A 109 -2.49 16.67 13.33
CA PRO A 109 -3.17 16.41 14.60
C PRO A 109 -2.15 16.18 15.73
N ASP A 110 -2.61 16.34 16.97
CA ASP A 110 -1.84 16.11 18.20
C ASP A 110 -1.83 14.63 18.63
N HIS A 111 -2.16 13.73 17.75
CA HIS A 111 -2.29 12.31 18.04
C HIS A 111 -1.87 11.41 16.87
N GLY A 112 -1.58 10.18 17.22
CA GLY A 112 -1.40 9.08 16.32
C GLY A 112 -2.40 7.94 16.55
N PHE A 113 -2.32 6.90 15.76
CA PHE A 113 -3.08 5.65 15.94
C PHE A 113 -2.15 4.44 15.86
N VAL A 114 -2.48 3.38 16.60
CA VAL A 114 -1.83 2.07 16.47
C VAL A 114 -2.69 1.21 15.56
N VAL A 115 -2.22 0.96 14.35
CA VAL A 115 -2.92 0.17 13.33
C VAL A 115 -1.98 -0.89 12.80
N ARG A 116 -2.33 -2.17 12.96
CA ARG A 116 -1.49 -3.25 12.44
C ARG A 116 -1.28 -3.11 10.95
N ARG A 117 -0.06 -3.33 10.49
CA ARG A 117 0.31 -3.20 9.09
C ARG A 117 -0.54 -4.08 8.15
N ARG A 118 -0.96 -5.25 8.62
CA ARG A 118 -1.86 -6.11 7.81
C ARG A 118 -3.19 -5.43 7.49
N ASP A 119 -3.73 -4.69 8.47
CA ASP A 119 -5.02 -4.01 8.35
C ASP A 119 -4.86 -2.68 7.57
N LEU A 120 -3.84 -1.90 7.91
CA LEU A 120 -3.53 -0.63 7.24
C LEU A 120 -3.22 -0.82 5.75
N ASP A 121 -2.34 -1.78 5.43
CA ASP A 121 -1.90 -1.99 4.05
C ASP A 121 -3.08 -2.42 3.16
N GLN A 122 -3.96 -3.29 3.68
CA GLN A 122 -5.18 -3.69 2.99
C GLN A 122 -6.15 -2.52 2.80
N LEU A 123 -6.36 -1.72 3.86
CA LEU A 123 -7.25 -0.54 3.83
C LEU A 123 -6.82 0.44 2.73
N VAL A 124 -5.55 0.84 2.72
CA VAL A 124 -5.05 1.82 1.74
C VAL A 124 -5.04 1.25 0.33
N PHE A 125 -4.71 -0.04 0.16
CA PHE A 125 -4.72 -0.70 -1.14
C PHE A 125 -6.14 -0.79 -1.72
N GLN A 126 -7.13 -1.17 -0.92
CA GLN A 126 -8.53 -1.21 -1.34
C GLN A 126 -9.03 0.20 -1.69
N HIS A 127 -8.69 1.20 -0.87
CA HIS A 127 -9.06 2.58 -1.13
C HIS A 127 -8.49 3.13 -2.46
N ALA A 128 -7.29 2.69 -2.85
CA ALA A 128 -6.74 3.01 -4.16
C ALA A 128 -7.54 2.35 -5.30
N ALA A 129 -7.98 1.10 -5.11
CA ALA A 129 -8.83 0.41 -6.07
C ALA A 129 -10.20 1.10 -6.21
N ASP A 130 -10.81 1.49 -5.10
CA ASP A 130 -12.10 2.20 -5.08
C ASP A 130 -12.02 3.58 -5.76
N ALA A 131 -10.83 4.20 -5.73
CA ALA A 131 -10.54 5.45 -6.44
C ALA A 131 -10.30 5.27 -7.96
N GLY A 132 -10.32 4.04 -8.47
CA GLY A 132 -10.18 3.71 -9.89
C GLY A 132 -8.80 3.21 -10.32
N ALA A 133 -7.87 2.94 -9.39
CA ALA A 133 -6.62 2.26 -9.73
C ALA A 133 -6.87 0.76 -10.01
N HIS A 134 -6.25 0.24 -11.07
CA HIS A 134 -6.27 -1.20 -11.37
C HIS A 134 -5.29 -1.94 -10.45
N CYS A 135 -5.78 -2.45 -9.32
CA CYS A 135 -4.98 -3.06 -8.26
C CYS A 135 -4.96 -4.59 -8.38
N HIS A 136 -3.78 -5.18 -8.61
CA HIS A 136 -3.58 -6.61 -8.81
C HIS A 136 -2.74 -7.21 -7.68
N GLN A 137 -3.36 -8.05 -6.86
CA GLN A 137 -2.70 -8.82 -5.80
C GLN A 137 -2.18 -10.17 -6.35
N GLY A 138 -1.16 -10.75 -5.70
CA GLY A 138 -0.54 -12.00 -6.14
C GLY A 138 0.20 -11.86 -7.47
N THR A 139 0.51 -10.64 -7.88
CA THR A 139 1.19 -10.31 -9.13
C THR A 139 2.54 -9.67 -8.82
N GLU A 140 3.61 -10.33 -9.20
CA GLU A 140 4.99 -9.92 -8.91
C GLU A 140 5.64 -9.31 -10.14
N ALA A 141 6.17 -8.09 -10.03
CA ALA A 141 7.06 -7.53 -11.04
C ALA A 141 8.43 -8.22 -10.92
N VAL A 142 8.83 -8.94 -11.95
CA VAL A 142 10.01 -9.80 -11.92
C VAL A 142 11.20 -9.23 -12.68
N ALA A 143 10.97 -8.37 -13.66
CA ALA A 143 12.03 -7.70 -14.41
C ALA A 143 11.53 -6.37 -15.03
N PRO A 144 12.36 -5.32 -15.07
CA PRO A 144 12.04 -4.11 -15.80
C PRO A 144 12.11 -4.35 -17.32
N ILE A 145 11.29 -3.64 -18.07
CA ILE A 145 11.41 -3.54 -19.52
C ILE A 145 12.14 -2.23 -19.82
N VAL A 146 13.34 -2.34 -20.40
CA VAL A 146 14.19 -1.18 -20.68
C VAL A 146 14.25 -0.94 -22.18
N GLN A 147 14.03 0.30 -22.60
CA GLN A 147 14.20 0.77 -23.98
C GLN A 147 15.00 2.08 -24.00
N ASN A 148 16.06 2.13 -24.78
CA ASN A 148 16.94 3.29 -24.88
C ASN A 148 17.43 3.83 -23.50
N GLY A 149 17.74 2.92 -22.56
CA GLY A 149 18.18 3.28 -21.22
C GLY A 149 17.07 3.72 -20.25
N LEU A 150 15.81 3.74 -20.67
CA LEU A 150 14.66 4.11 -19.84
C LEU A 150 13.80 2.88 -19.51
N VAL A 151 13.30 2.82 -18.28
CA VAL A 151 12.33 1.80 -17.87
C VAL A 151 10.96 2.16 -18.43
N THR A 152 10.43 1.33 -19.32
CA THR A 152 9.17 1.53 -20.05
C THR A 152 8.09 0.53 -19.67
N GLY A 153 8.26 -0.20 -18.58
CA GLY A 153 7.32 -1.19 -18.10
C GLY A 153 7.95 -2.27 -17.25
N ALA A 154 7.22 -3.34 -17.02
CA ALA A 154 7.69 -4.50 -16.28
C ALA A 154 7.16 -5.80 -16.88
N VAL A 155 7.94 -6.86 -16.75
CA VAL A 155 7.46 -8.24 -16.83
C VAL A 155 6.87 -8.59 -15.48
N VAL A 156 5.61 -8.99 -15.46
CA VAL A 156 4.91 -9.41 -14.25
C VAL A 156 4.56 -10.88 -14.29
N LYS A 157 4.56 -11.53 -13.12
CA LYS A 157 4.20 -12.93 -12.96
C LYS A 157 3.01 -13.07 -12.04
N ASP A 158 1.94 -13.68 -12.50
CA ASP A 158 0.84 -14.14 -11.64
C ASP A 158 1.32 -15.33 -10.82
N LYS A 159 1.23 -15.23 -9.51
CA LYS A 159 1.79 -16.27 -8.61
C LYS A 159 0.92 -17.52 -8.52
N ALA A 160 -0.35 -17.42 -8.83
CA ALA A 160 -1.27 -18.57 -8.78
C ALA A 160 -1.12 -19.44 -10.04
N SER A 161 -1.10 -18.82 -11.22
CA SER A 161 -0.98 -19.54 -12.49
C SER A 161 0.47 -19.75 -12.96
N GLY A 162 1.41 -18.97 -12.43
CA GLY A 162 2.79 -18.92 -12.92
C GLY A 162 2.97 -18.19 -14.26
N THR A 163 1.88 -17.69 -14.84
CA THR A 163 1.89 -17.01 -16.15
C THR A 163 2.62 -15.67 -16.04
N THR A 164 3.47 -15.38 -17.03
CA THR A 164 4.14 -14.09 -17.17
C THR A 164 3.50 -13.25 -18.27
N ARG A 165 3.45 -11.92 -18.05
CA ARG A 165 2.95 -10.95 -19.02
C ARG A 165 3.80 -9.67 -18.96
N GLU A 166 3.79 -8.90 -20.05
CA GLU A 166 4.38 -7.57 -20.08
C GLU A 166 3.32 -6.51 -19.81
N ILE A 167 3.66 -5.52 -18.98
CA ILE A 167 2.89 -4.27 -18.83
C ILE A 167 3.79 -3.13 -19.30
N ARG A 168 3.39 -2.43 -20.34
CA ARG A 168 4.05 -1.22 -20.80
C ARG A 168 3.48 0.01 -20.12
N ALA A 169 4.34 0.94 -19.71
CA ALA A 169 3.95 2.14 -19.01
C ALA A 169 4.77 3.34 -19.46
N ARG A 170 4.17 4.54 -19.37
CA ARG A 170 4.91 5.80 -19.58
C ARG A 170 5.83 6.12 -18.41
N TYR A 171 5.38 5.74 -17.20
CA TYR A 171 6.14 5.89 -15.95
C TYR A 171 6.04 4.61 -15.13
N VAL A 172 7.13 4.27 -14.47
CA VAL A 172 7.19 3.16 -13.51
C VAL A 172 7.59 3.71 -12.16
N VAL A 173 6.74 3.49 -11.15
CA VAL A 173 7.01 3.85 -9.75
C VAL A 173 7.37 2.58 -8.99
N VAL A 174 8.60 2.53 -8.48
CA VAL A 174 9.07 1.40 -7.67
C VAL A 174 8.81 1.70 -6.19
N ALA A 175 7.89 0.96 -5.59
CA ALA A 175 7.42 1.10 -4.21
C ALA A 175 7.38 -0.25 -3.47
N ASP A 176 8.23 -1.21 -3.85
CA ASP A 176 8.25 -2.59 -3.36
C ASP A 176 9.01 -2.79 -2.03
N GLY A 177 9.44 -1.67 -1.42
CA GLY A 177 9.97 -1.59 -0.06
C GLY A 177 11.50 -1.65 0.02
N ALA A 178 12.01 -1.66 1.27
CA ALA A 178 13.45 -1.56 1.55
C ALA A 178 14.29 -2.72 0.97
N ASN A 179 13.66 -3.87 0.71
CA ASN A 179 14.31 -5.03 0.08
C ASN A 179 13.90 -5.16 -1.40
N SER A 180 13.82 -4.03 -2.10
CA SER A 180 13.51 -4.00 -3.52
C SER A 180 14.46 -4.92 -4.30
N ARG A 181 13.91 -5.64 -5.28
CA ARG A 181 14.66 -6.46 -6.24
C ARG A 181 14.39 -6.03 -7.67
N PHE A 182 13.48 -5.08 -7.83
CA PHE A 182 13.04 -4.62 -9.15
C PHE A 182 13.86 -3.40 -9.62
N GLY A 183 14.33 -2.56 -8.68
CA GLY A 183 15.13 -1.36 -8.98
C GLY A 183 16.63 -1.61 -8.95
#